data_de54f977d9800317876e34aa22480035
#
_entry.id   de54f977d9800317876e34aa22480035
#
_cell.length_a   1.000
_cell.length_b   1.000
_cell.length_c   1.000
_cell.angle_alpha   90.00
_cell.angle_beta   90.00
_cell.angle_gamma   90.00
#
_symmetry.space_group_name_H-M   'P 1'
#
loop_
_entity.id
_entity.type
_entity.pdbx_description
1 polymer ?
#
loop_
_entity_poly.entity_id
_entity_poly.type
_entity_poly.pdbx_seq_one_letter_code
_entity_poly.pdbx_strand_id
1 'polypeptide(L)'
;MWYNNKYYIVRKDYQTRKLRQGRVIRLDFDSFFAGIEPGGLKDIYEIKILVCYLLYSVKEPLTKEQIDAVLQGNHLVNYFSYATAYQELLESRHISETQQDGKKVLQLNELGKDTAIALKSNLPLSLKNKVVSAGMEILSEMKMDKVRQVEVEKIDNGYIVRLVIHDDNLDLLDIKLFAPDEEQVEIIKQQFSGNTIDVYRGIISLLIKDRAGSEKIAEQFDLSESKSADHRPV
;
A
#
# COMPACT_ATOMS: atom_id res chain seq x y z
N MET A 1 -39.39 25.42 -3.47
CA MET A 1 -38.76 24.28 -4.10
C MET A 1 -38.07 23.47 -3.03
N TRP A 2 -38.70 22.36 -2.60
CA TRP A 2 -38.36 21.61 -1.39
C TRP A 2 -37.36 20.52 -1.75
N TYR A 3 -36.10 20.64 -1.32
CA TYR A 3 -35.20 19.49 -1.26
C TYR A 3 -35.35 18.81 0.09
N ASN A 4 -36.06 17.69 0.08
CA ASN A 4 -36.33 16.83 1.22
C ASN A 4 -35.03 16.20 1.71
N ASN A 5 -34.53 16.70 2.80
CA ASN A 5 -33.33 16.19 3.47
C ASN A 5 -33.65 14.91 4.25
N LYS A 6 -33.91 13.82 3.51
CA LYS A 6 -34.25 12.49 4.07
C LYS A 6 -33.13 11.88 4.92
N TYR A 7 -31.93 12.39 4.81
CA TYR A 7 -30.76 11.83 5.49
C TYR A 7 -30.53 12.36 6.91
N TYR A 8 -31.11 13.50 7.27
CA TYR A 8 -30.96 14.05 8.61
C TYR A 8 -31.95 13.44 9.65
N ILE A 9 -33.03 12.83 9.20
CA ILE A 9 -34.03 12.20 10.09
C ILE A 9 -33.54 10.83 10.59
N VAL A 10 -32.70 10.11 9.80
CA VAL A 10 -32.17 8.80 10.17
C VAL A 10 -31.17 8.86 11.34
N ARG A 11 -30.46 9.98 11.52
CA ARG A 11 -29.49 10.14 12.62
C ARG A 11 -30.13 10.30 14.02
N LYS A 12 -31.38 10.73 14.11
CA LYS A 12 -32.05 10.90 15.41
C LYS A 12 -32.80 9.66 15.90
N ASP A 13 -33.26 8.79 14.99
CA ASP A 13 -34.09 7.66 15.36
C ASP A 13 -33.33 6.38 15.75
N TYR A 14 -32.03 6.30 15.49
CA TYR A 14 -31.25 5.12 15.86
C TYR A 14 -30.69 5.14 17.29
N GLN A 15 -30.82 6.23 18.03
CA GLN A 15 -30.25 6.32 19.37
C GLN A 15 -31.08 5.63 20.46
N THR A 16 -32.35 5.25 20.24
CA THR A 16 -33.12 4.55 21.26
C THR A 16 -34.18 3.63 20.66
N ARG A 17 -33.84 2.41 20.29
CA ARG A 17 -34.82 1.33 20.25
C ARG A 17 -34.91 0.67 21.63
N LYS A 18 -35.95 1.02 22.40
CA LYS A 18 -36.35 0.25 23.59
C LYS A 18 -36.84 -1.11 23.14
N LEU A 19 -36.01 -2.14 23.31
CA LEU A 19 -36.48 -3.52 23.25
C LEU A 19 -37.33 -3.80 24.47
N ARG A 20 -38.42 -4.57 24.32
CA ARG A 20 -39.46 -4.88 25.32
C ARG A 20 -38.99 -5.60 26.60
N GLN A 21 -37.68 -5.69 26.85
CA GLN A 21 -37.11 -6.32 28.04
C GLN A 21 -36.02 -5.47 28.72
N GLY A 22 -36.14 -4.16 28.73
CA GLY A 22 -35.37 -3.31 29.65
C GLY A 22 -33.87 -3.23 29.47
N ARG A 23 -33.27 -3.88 28.46
CA ARG A 23 -31.85 -3.74 28.14
C ARG A 23 -31.65 -2.66 27.08
N VAL A 24 -31.08 -1.53 27.48
CA VAL A 24 -30.55 -0.52 26.55
C VAL A 24 -29.22 -1.05 26.00
N ILE A 25 -29.25 -1.55 24.78
CA ILE A 25 -27.98 -1.79 24.04
C ILE A 25 -27.50 -0.42 23.56
N ARG A 26 -26.51 0.15 24.22
CA ARG A 26 -25.71 1.24 23.65
C ARG A 26 -24.88 0.61 22.53
N LEU A 27 -25.28 0.82 21.28
CA LEU A 27 -24.41 0.60 20.15
C LEU A 27 -23.36 1.72 20.19
N ASP A 28 -22.17 1.36 20.60
CA ASP A 28 -21.02 2.27 20.58
C ASP A 28 -20.56 2.40 19.11
N PHE A 29 -21.11 3.40 18.43
CA PHE A 29 -20.75 3.68 17.04
C PHE A 29 -19.28 4.12 16.90
N ASP A 30 -18.66 4.61 17.96
CA ASP A 30 -17.26 5.01 17.93
C ASP A 30 -16.32 3.80 17.73
N SER A 31 -16.74 2.60 18.16
CA SER A 31 -15.96 1.37 17.92
C SER A 31 -15.88 0.99 16.43
N PHE A 32 -16.87 1.35 15.61
CA PHE A 32 -16.85 1.14 14.15
C PHE A 32 -15.88 2.06 13.41
N PHE A 33 -15.50 3.17 14.04
CA PHE A 33 -14.56 4.14 13.50
C PHE A 33 -13.20 4.08 14.20
N ALA A 34 -12.99 3.09 15.07
CA ALA A 34 -11.70 2.85 15.69
C ALA A 34 -10.63 2.60 14.61
N GLY A 35 -9.47 3.22 14.77
CA GLY A 35 -8.35 3.05 13.84
C GLY A 35 -8.27 4.08 12.70
N ILE A 36 -9.19 5.07 12.63
CA ILE A 36 -9.07 6.18 11.67
C ILE A 36 -8.26 7.31 12.33
N GLU A 37 -7.19 7.76 11.68
CA GLU A 37 -6.44 8.93 12.11
C GLU A 37 -7.28 10.23 12.04
N PRO A 38 -6.92 11.27 12.82
CA PRO A 38 -7.50 12.60 12.65
C PRO A 38 -7.36 13.07 11.19
N GLY A 39 -8.50 13.35 10.54
CA GLY A 39 -8.54 13.74 9.12
C GLY A 39 -8.82 12.59 8.15
N GLY A 40 -8.97 11.35 8.63
CA GLY A 40 -9.47 10.23 7.83
C GLY A 40 -10.97 10.32 7.57
N LEU A 41 -11.44 9.61 6.52
CA LEU A 41 -12.82 9.69 6.06
C LEU A 41 -13.72 8.67 6.77
N LYS A 42 -14.93 9.12 7.10
CA LYS A 42 -16.00 8.28 7.70
C LYS A 42 -17.21 8.14 6.78
N ASP A 43 -17.39 9.08 5.88
CA ASP A 43 -18.50 9.12 4.94
C ASP A 43 -18.21 8.24 3.71
N ILE A 44 -19.12 7.32 3.40
CA ILE A 44 -18.97 6.39 2.26
C ILE A 44 -18.85 7.14 0.93
N TYR A 45 -19.56 8.26 0.79
CA TYR A 45 -19.50 9.08 -0.42
C TYR A 45 -18.12 9.68 -0.63
N GLU A 46 -17.49 10.23 0.43
CA GLU A 46 -16.13 10.76 0.38
C GLU A 46 -15.10 9.65 0.13
N ILE A 47 -15.31 8.45 0.71
CA ILE A 47 -14.45 7.29 0.48
C ILE A 47 -14.51 6.84 -0.99
N LYS A 48 -15.70 6.84 -1.62
CA LYS A 48 -15.82 6.55 -3.06
C LYS A 48 -15.04 7.55 -3.92
N ILE A 49 -15.14 8.83 -3.60
CA ILE A 49 -14.35 9.87 -4.29
C ILE A 49 -12.85 9.62 -4.10
N LEU A 50 -12.42 9.26 -2.89
CA LEU A 50 -11.01 8.99 -2.59
C LEU A 50 -10.47 7.80 -3.39
N VAL A 51 -11.23 6.70 -3.49
CA VAL A 51 -10.84 5.53 -4.30
C VAL A 51 -10.73 5.91 -5.78
N CYS A 52 -11.73 6.63 -6.33
CA CYS A 52 -11.66 7.10 -7.71
C CYS A 52 -10.47 8.03 -7.92
N TYR A 53 -10.18 8.93 -6.97
CA TYR A 53 -9.07 9.86 -7.04
C TYR A 53 -7.70 9.16 -6.97
N LEU A 54 -7.56 8.13 -6.12
CA LEU A 54 -6.36 7.29 -6.06
C LEU A 54 -6.08 6.65 -7.43
N LEU A 55 -7.03 5.90 -7.96
CA LEU A 55 -6.89 5.19 -9.25
C LEU A 55 -6.65 6.17 -10.41
N TYR A 56 -7.31 7.34 -10.40
CA TYR A 56 -7.10 8.39 -11.39
C TYR A 56 -5.68 8.96 -11.34
N SER A 57 -5.13 9.16 -10.14
CA SER A 57 -3.82 9.78 -9.93
C SER A 57 -2.67 8.83 -10.22
N VAL A 58 -2.84 7.57 -9.85
CA VAL A 58 -1.85 6.51 -10.02
C VAL A 58 -1.75 6.11 -11.50
N LYS A 59 -2.84 6.16 -12.27
CA LYS A 59 -2.96 5.81 -13.70
C LYS A 59 -2.64 4.35 -14.05
N GLU A 60 -2.44 3.51 -13.06
CA GLU A 60 -2.18 2.08 -13.21
C GLU A 60 -3.27 1.29 -12.47
N PRO A 61 -3.66 0.11 -12.99
CA PRO A 61 -4.54 -0.77 -12.26
C PRO A 61 -3.89 -1.26 -10.98
N LEU A 62 -4.65 -1.29 -9.88
CA LEU A 62 -4.21 -1.78 -8.58
C LEU A 62 -5.06 -2.99 -8.17
N THR A 63 -4.47 -3.95 -7.46
CA THR A 63 -5.25 -5.01 -6.83
C THR A 63 -6.05 -4.45 -5.66
N LYS A 64 -7.06 -5.19 -5.22
CA LYS A 64 -7.85 -4.82 -4.04
C LYS A 64 -6.94 -4.69 -2.80
N GLU A 65 -6.03 -5.64 -2.62
CA GLU A 65 -5.06 -5.67 -1.51
C GLU A 65 -4.16 -4.43 -1.50
N GLN A 66 -3.75 -3.95 -2.67
CA GLN A 66 -2.95 -2.73 -2.80
C GLN A 66 -3.73 -1.47 -2.43
N ILE A 67 -4.99 -1.39 -2.85
CA ILE A 67 -5.87 -0.28 -2.45
C ILE A 67 -6.14 -0.36 -0.94
N ASP A 68 -6.37 -1.56 -0.40
CA ASP A 68 -6.52 -1.79 1.04
C ASP A 68 -5.26 -1.30 1.80
N ALA A 69 -4.06 -1.63 1.32
CA ALA A 69 -2.81 -1.18 1.93
C ALA A 69 -2.66 0.35 1.90
N VAL A 70 -3.01 1.01 0.79
CA VAL A 70 -3.00 2.48 0.71
C VAL A 70 -3.98 3.10 1.70
N LEU A 71 -5.22 2.61 1.75
CA LEU A 71 -6.30 3.28 2.48
C LEU A 71 -6.34 2.90 3.96
N GLN A 72 -6.17 1.63 4.28
CA GLN A 72 -6.24 1.11 5.65
C GLN A 72 -4.87 1.12 6.33
N GLY A 73 -3.80 0.78 5.63
CA GLY A 73 -2.43 0.84 6.16
C GLY A 73 -2.02 2.25 6.58
N ASN A 74 -2.58 3.26 5.94
CA ASN A 74 -2.41 4.66 6.32
C ASN A 74 -3.52 5.21 7.23
N HIS A 75 -4.38 4.37 7.78
CA HIS A 75 -5.49 4.74 8.66
C HIS A 75 -6.43 5.83 8.09
N LEU A 76 -6.57 5.90 6.77
CA LEU A 76 -7.38 6.90 6.07
C LEU A 76 -8.87 6.57 6.12
N VAL A 77 -9.20 5.27 6.15
CA VAL A 77 -10.57 4.74 6.20
C VAL A 77 -10.61 3.47 7.06
N ASN A 78 -11.78 3.14 7.62
CA ASN A 78 -11.97 1.84 8.24
C ASN A 78 -12.39 0.78 7.21
N TYR A 79 -12.17 -0.48 7.55
CA TYR A 79 -12.47 -1.63 6.71
C TYR A 79 -13.95 -1.68 6.25
N PHE A 80 -14.91 -1.47 7.16
CA PHE A 80 -16.33 -1.63 6.85
C PHE A 80 -16.84 -0.55 5.88
N SER A 81 -16.48 0.72 6.13
CA SER A 81 -16.86 1.81 5.25
C SER A 81 -16.23 1.67 3.87
N TYR A 82 -14.98 1.22 3.81
CA TYR A 82 -14.30 0.94 2.55
C TYR A 82 -14.95 -0.24 1.80
N ALA A 83 -15.25 -1.36 2.49
CA ALA A 83 -15.89 -2.51 1.86
C ALA A 83 -17.25 -2.15 1.24
N THR A 84 -18.03 -1.31 1.92
CA THR A 84 -19.30 -0.79 1.39
C THR A 84 -19.05 0.12 0.18
N ALA A 85 -18.11 1.08 0.28
CA ALA A 85 -17.76 1.98 -0.81
C ALA A 85 -17.28 1.23 -2.06
N TYR A 86 -16.46 0.21 -1.85
CA TYR A 86 -15.94 -0.67 -2.91
C TYR A 86 -17.06 -1.37 -3.66
N GLN A 87 -17.99 -2.02 -2.93
CA GLN A 87 -19.13 -2.70 -3.54
C GLN A 87 -20.01 -1.73 -4.34
N GLU A 88 -20.33 -0.57 -3.77
CA GLU A 88 -21.12 0.46 -4.45
C GLU A 88 -20.43 1.02 -5.71
N LEU A 89 -19.09 1.13 -5.71
CA LEU A 89 -18.32 1.56 -6.89
C LEU A 89 -18.35 0.55 -8.03
N LEU A 90 -18.35 -0.76 -7.71
CA LEU A 90 -18.53 -1.82 -8.70
C LEU A 90 -19.96 -1.82 -9.27
N GLU A 91 -20.98 -1.79 -8.41
CA GLU A 91 -22.40 -1.78 -8.81
C GLU A 91 -22.75 -0.58 -9.69
N SER A 92 -22.21 0.58 -9.35
CA SER A 92 -22.41 1.83 -10.10
C SER A 92 -21.48 1.99 -11.30
N ARG A 93 -20.63 1.00 -11.57
CA ARG A 93 -19.68 0.98 -12.69
C ARG A 93 -18.69 2.14 -12.75
N HIS A 94 -18.32 2.69 -11.60
CA HIS A 94 -17.20 3.63 -11.52
C HIS A 94 -15.86 2.92 -11.68
N ILE A 95 -15.77 1.69 -11.17
CA ILE A 95 -14.64 0.79 -11.31
C ILE A 95 -15.09 -0.55 -11.87
N SER A 96 -14.15 -1.30 -12.44
CA SER A 96 -14.35 -2.68 -12.87
C SER A 96 -13.17 -3.54 -12.46
N GLU A 97 -13.43 -4.84 -12.22
CA GLU A 97 -12.40 -5.84 -12.03
C GLU A 97 -11.98 -6.41 -13.38
N THR A 98 -10.67 -6.47 -13.63
CA THR A 98 -10.07 -7.10 -14.78
C THR A 98 -8.97 -8.07 -14.34
N GLN A 99 -8.55 -8.98 -15.23
CA GLN A 99 -7.41 -9.86 -14.95
C GLN A 99 -6.17 -9.33 -15.68
N GLN A 100 -5.07 -9.15 -14.93
CA GLN A 100 -3.77 -8.78 -15.46
C GLN A 100 -2.68 -9.60 -14.76
N ASP A 101 -1.82 -10.26 -15.51
CA ASP A 101 -0.73 -11.10 -14.99
C ASP A 101 -1.22 -12.15 -13.96
N GLY A 102 -2.41 -12.74 -14.19
CA GLY A 102 -3.03 -13.73 -13.30
C GLY A 102 -3.62 -13.16 -11.99
N LYS A 103 -3.55 -11.86 -11.78
CA LYS A 103 -4.13 -11.17 -10.61
C LYS A 103 -5.39 -10.39 -11.00
N LYS A 104 -6.35 -10.32 -10.09
CA LYS A 104 -7.49 -9.41 -10.22
C LYS A 104 -7.05 -8.00 -9.88
N VAL A 105 -7.22 -7.09 -10.83
CA VAL A 105 -6.92 -5.67 -10.66
C VAL A 105 -8.16 -4.82 -10.88
N LEU A 106 -8.18 -3.66 -10.23
CA LEU A 106 -9.24 -2.67 -10.33
C LEU A 106 -8.83 -1.60 -11.32
N GLN A 107 -9.73 -1.33 -12.26
CA GLN A 107 -9.55 -0.31 -13.27
C GLN A 107 -10.63 0.76 -13.14
N LEU A 108 -10.24 2.01 -13.30
CA LEU A 108 -11.15 3.14 -13.27
C LEU A 108 -11.86 3.26 -14.63
N ASN A 109 -13.20 3.25 -14.61
CA ASN A 109 -14.00 3.48 -15.81
C ASN A 109 -14.19 4.99 -16.08
N GLU A 110 -14.76 5.37 -17.22
CA GLU A 110 -14.97 6.79 -17.57
C GLU A 110 -15.80 7.53 -16.50
N LEU A 111 -16.87 6.91 -15.99
CA LEU A 111 -17.68 7.50 -14.91
C LEU A 111 -16.85 7.76 -13.64
N GLY A 112 -15.93 6.85 -13.32
CA GLY A 112 -15.02 7.00 -12.18
C GLY A 112 -14.01 8.14 -12.41
N LYS A 113 -13.50 8.30 -13.64
CA LYS A 113 -12.62 9.41 -14.01
C LYS A 113 -13.32 10.75 -13.88
N ASP A 114 -14.54 10.85 -14.41
CA ASP A 114 -15.35 12.07 -14.31
C ASP A 114 -15.64 12.42 -12.85
N THR A 115 -15.95 11.41 -12.04
CA THR A 115 -16.16 11.57 -10.58
C THR A 115 -14.90 12.07 -9.89
N ALA A 116 -13.74 11.49 -10.19
CA ALA A 116 -12.46 11.92 -9.62
C ALA A 116 -12.14 13.38 -9.97
N ILE A 117 -12.34 13.77 -11.24
CA ILE A 117 -12.05 15.13 -11.72
C ILE A 117 -13.02 16.15 -11.11
N ALA A 118 -14.32 15.86 -11.13
CA ALA A 118 -15.36 16.79 -10.70
C ALA A 118 -15.38 16.99 -9.18
N LEU A 119 -15.12 15.92 -8.41
CA LEU A 119 -15.33 15.91 -6.96
C LEU A 119 -14.04 15.95 -6.12
N LYS A 120 -12.84 15.98 -6.75
CA LYS A 120 -11.56 16.08 -6.01
C LYS A 120 -11.45 17.27 -5.07
N SER A 121 -12.23 18.33 -5.29
CA SER A 121 -12.28 19.51 -4.41
C SER A 121 -12.96 19.21 -3.07
N ASN A 122 -13.78 18.17 -2.97
CA ASN A 122 -14.43 17.75 -1.75
C ASN A 122 -13.46 17.06 -0.78
N LEU A 123 -12.29 16.65 -1.27
CA LEU A 123 -11.26 16.00 -0.46
C LEU A 123 -10.25 17.03 0.05
N PRO A 124 -9.87 16.98 1.34
CA PRO A 124 -8.78 17.79 1.89
C PRO A 124 -7.47 17.59 1.12
N LEU A 125 -6.69 18.66 0.95
CA LEU A 125 -5.42 18.59 0.21
C LEU A 125 -4.42 17.62 0.87
N SER A 126 -4.34 17.63 2.20
CA SER A 126 -3.49 16.71 2.97
C SER A 126 -3.81 15.25 2.68
N LEU A 127 -5.11 14.91 2.63
CA LEU A 127 -5.57 13.56 2.33
C LEU A 127 -5.24 13.15 0.89
N LYS A 128 -5.45 14.06 -0.08
CA LYS A 128 -5.07 13.83 -1.48
C LYS A 128 -3.58 13.54 -1.62
N ASN A 129 -2.75 14.34 -0.99
CA ASN A 129 -1.29 14.13 -1.04
C ASN A 129 -0.90 12.80 -0.41
N LYS A 130 -1.46 12.48 0.78
CA LYS A 130 -1.17 11.23 1.49
C LYS A 130 -1.54 10.00 0.66
N VAL A 131 -2.73 9.97 0.06
CA VAL A 131 -3.20 8.83 -0.74
C VAL A 131 -2.41 8.65 -2.03
N VAL A 132 -2.03 9.77 -2.70
CA VAL A 132 -1.23 9.70 -3.93
C VAL A 132 0.20 9.24 -3.62
N SER A 133 0.83 9.77 -2.56
CA SER A 133 2.17 9.32 -2.15
C SER A 133 2.20 7.83 -1.84
N ALA A 134 1.26 7.33 -1.03
CA ALA A 134 1.16 5.91 -0.72
C ALA A 134 0.87 5.04 -1.97
N GLY A 135 0.03 5.52 -2.88
CA GLY A 135 -0.22 4.83 -4.15
C GLY A 135 1.01 4.75 -5.05
N MET A 136 1.80 5.84 -5.12
CA MET A 136 3.05 5.87 -5.88
C MET A 136 4.13 5.00 -5.27
N GLU A 137 4.17 4.89 -3.94
CA GLU A 137 5.07 3.97 -3.22
C GLU A 137 4.79 2.53 -3.61
N ILE A 138 3.52 2.09 -3.55
CA ILE A 138 3.11 0.74 -3.99
C ILE A 138 3.46 0.49 -5.45
N LEU A 139 3.25 1.47 -6.34
CA LEU A 139 3.67 1.32 -7.74
C LEU A 139 5.18 1.18 -7.91
N SER A 140 5.95 1.92 -7.12
CA SER A 140 7.40 1.81 -7.13
C SER A 140 7.84 0.40 -6.71
N GLU A 141 7.26 -0.13 -5.64
CA GLU A 141 7.51 -1.51 -5.19
C GLU A 141 7.15 -2.55 -6.26
N MET A 142 5.97 -2.41 -6.90
CA MET A 142 5.55 -3.30 -7.99
C MET A 142 6.52 -3.29 -9.18
N LYS A 143 7.03 -2.12 -9.55
CA LYS A 143 8.05 -2.01 -10.60
C LYS A 143 9.34 -2.68 -10.18
N MET A 144 9.78 -2.46 -8.94
CA MET A 144 10.97 -3.10 -8.40
C MET A 144 10.81 -4.62 -8.31
N ASP A 145 9.63 -5.15 -7.96
CA ASP A 145 9.36 -6.59 -7.95
C ASP A 145 9.44 -7.24 -9.33
N LYS A 146 9.17 -6.49 -10.41
CA LYS A 146 9.38 -6.96 -11.78
C LYS A 146 10.84 -6.94 -12.19
N VAL A 147 11.63 -6.05 -11.62
CA VAL A 147 13.05 -5.86 -11.93
C VAL A 147 13.95 -6.84 -11.14
N ARG A 148 13.52 -7.24 -9.94
CA ARG A 148 14.31 -8.12 -9.05
C ARG A 148 13.68 -9.51 -8.92
N GLN A 149 14.51 -10.53 -8.87
CA GLN A 149 14.12 -11.90 -8.60
C GLN A 149 15.05 -12.51 -7.55
N VAL A 150 14.48 -13.21 -6.58
CA VAL A 150 15.22 -13.96 -5.57
C VAL A 150 14.75 -15.40 -5.62
N GLU A 151 15.66 -16.31 -5.90
CA GLU A 151 15.43 -17.76 -5.88
C GLU A 151 16.24 -18.38 -4.75
N VAL A 152 15.63 -19.32 -4.01
CA VAL A 152 16.30 -20.04 -2.92
C VAL A 152 16.22 -21.53 -3.20
N GLU A 153 17.39 -22.17 -3.28
CA GLU A 153 17.54 -23.61 -3.45
C GLU A 153 18.14 -24.20 -2.17
N LYS A 154 17.45 -25.16 -1.57
CA LYS A 154 17.98 -25.91 -0.41
C LYS A 154 18.95 -26.97 -0.91
N ILE A 155 20.14 -27.01 -0.32
CA ILE A 155 21.17 -28.03 -0.56
C ILE A 155 21.52 -28.77 0.73
N ASP A 156 22.33 -29.81 0.67
CA ASP A 156 22.64 -30.66 1.84
C ASP A 156 23.23 -29.89 3.02
N ASN A 157 24.03 -28.85 2.77
CA ASN A 157 24.75 -28.12 3.82
C ASN A 157 24.29 -26.66 3.96
N GLY A 158 23.07 -26.30 3.52
CA GLY A 158 22.59 -24.94 3.57
C GLY A 158 21.70 -24.58 2.39
N TYR A 159 21.87 -23.38 1.87
CA TYR A 159 21.03 -22.81 0.81
C TYR A 159 21.89 -22.08 -0.23
N ILE A 160 21.45 -22.13 -1.47
CA ILE A 160 21.93 -21.24 -2.53
C ILE A 160 20.86 -20.17 -2.75
N VAL A 161 21.23 -18.91 -2.58
CA VAL A 161 20.38 -17.76 -2.86
C VAL A 161 20.84 -17.13 -4.15
N ARG A 162 19.97 -17.16 -5.18
CA ARG A 162 20.22 -16.49 -6.46
C ARG A 162 19.50 -15.16 -6.47
N LEU A 163 20.23 -14.08 -6.74
CA LEU A 163 19.75 -12.72 -6.81
C LEU A 163 19.91 -12.23 -8.25
N VAL A 164 18.79 -11.82 -8.86
CA VAL A 164 18.78 -11.36 -10.25
C VAL A 164 18.19 -9.95 -10.32
N ILE A 165 18.78 -9.10 -11.13
CA ILE A 165 18.24 -7.78 -11.50
C ILE A 165 18.05 -7.78 -13.01
N HIS A 166 16.80 -7.66 -13.44
CA HIS A 166 16.41 -7.58 -14.84
C HIS A 166 16.25 -6.12 -15.29
N ASP A 167 16.56 -5.86 -16.58
CA ASP A 167 16.18 -4.63 -17.26
C ASP A 167 15.71 -4.99 -18.67
N ASP A 168 14.41 -4.91 -18.91
CA ASP A 168 13.70 -5.28 -20.14
C ASP A 168 14.18 -6.62 -20.77
N ASN A 169 15.34 -6.61 -21.43
CA ASN A 169 15.88 -7.76 -22.18
C ASN A 169 17.24 -8.24 -21.69
N LEU A 170 17.75 -7.71 -20.59
CA LEU A 170 19.10 -7.99 -20.07
C LEU A 170 19.06 -8.21 -18.57
N ASP A 171 19.77 -9.23 -18.11
CA ASP A 171 20.10 -9.39 -16.70
C ASP A 171 21.31 -8.50 -16.36
N LEU A 172 21.05 -7.42 -15.63
CA LEU A 172 22.09 -6.50 -15.16
C LEU A 172 22.97 -7.16 -14.08
N LEU A 173 22.39 -8.05 -13.31
CA LEU A 173 23.04 -8.80 -12.26
C LEU A 173 22.41 -10.19 -12.16
N ASP A 174 23.25 -11.22 -12.07
CA ASP A 174 22.87 -12.60 -11.73
C ASP A 174 23.96 -13.17 -10.85
N ILE A 175 23.73 -13.27 -9.55
CA ILE A 175 24.69 -13.79 -8.59
C ILE A 175 24.10 -14.90 -7.74
N LYS A 176 24.93 -15.86 -7.36
CA LYS A 176 24.58 -16.93 -6.44
C LYS A 176 25.43 -16.85 -5.18
N LEU A 177 24.78 -16.84 -4.04
CA LEU A 177 25.41 -16.76 -2.72
C LEU A 177 25.06 -18.02 -1.92
N PHE A 178 26.04 -18.52 -1.18
CA PHE A 178 25.79 -19.57 -0.19
C PHE A 178 25.31 -18.95 1.12
N ALA A 179 24.26 -19.53 1.71
CA ALA A 179 23.79 -19.23 3.06
C ALA A 179 23.76 -20.52 3.89
N PRO A 180 24.38 -20.56 5.09
CA PRO A 180 24.45 -21.77 5.91
C PRO A 180 23.11 -22.15 6.52
N ASP A 181 22.23 -21.18 6.77
CA ASP A 181 20.96 -21.35 7.45
C ASP A 181 19.85 -20.46 6.86
N GLU A 182 18.63 -20.68 7.34
CA GLU A 182 17.44 -19.98 6.90
C GLU A 182 17.41 -18.51 7.37
N GLU A 183 18.00 -18.21 8.52
CA GLU A 183 18.11 -16.85 9.05
C GLU A 183 18.93 -15.98 8.11
N GLN A 184 20.07 -16.47 7.65
CA GLN A 184 20.90 -15.75 6.70
C GLN A 184 20.23 -15.61 5.33
N VAL A 185 19.45 -16.60 4.89
CA VAL A 185 18.61 -16.49 3.68
C VAL A 185 17.65 -15.31 3.79
N GLU A 186 16.93 -15.20 4.91
CA GLU A 186 15.94 -14.12 5.10
C GLU A 186 16.63 -12.74 5.19
N ILE A 187 17.78 -12.64 5.84
CA ILE A 187 18.57 -11.39 5.87
C ILE A 187 18.98 -10.98 4.44
N ILE A 188 19.53 -11.92 3.65
CA ILE A 188 19.92 -11.64 2.26
C ILE A 188 18.72 -11.17 1.43
N LYS A 189 17.58 -11.85 1.54
CA LYS A 189 16.35 -11.48 0.82
C LYS A 189 15.89 -10.08 1.18
N GLN A 190 15.82 -9.77 2.48
CA GLN A 190 15.36 -8.46 2.97
C GLN A 190 16.29 -7.34 2.53
N GLN A 191 17.62 -7.52 2.69
CA GLN A 191 18.61 -6.52 2.29
C GLN A 191 18.62 -6.28 0.79
N PHE A 192 18.58 -7.34 -0.01
CA PHE A 192 18.50 -7.21 -1.46
C PHE A 192 17.19 -6.54 -1.91
N SER A 193 16.05 -6.93 -1.33
CA SER A 193 14.76 -6.35 -1.67
C SER A 193 14.65 -4.87 -1.28
N GLY A 194 15.17 -4.49 -0.12
CA GLY A 194 15.14 -3.10 0.36
C GLY A 194 16.12 -2.18 -0.36
N ASN A 195 17.25 -2.73 -0.83
CA ASN A 195 18.40 -1.94 -1.31
C ASN A 195 18.93 -2.41 -2.68
N THR A 196 18.07 -2.93 -3.56
CA THR A 196 18.45 -3.56 -4.83
C THR A 196 19.43 -2.72 -5.66
N ILE A 197 19.15 -1.41 -5.82
CA ILE A 197 19.97 -0.49 -6.62
C ILE A 197 21.32 -0.25 -5.95
N ASP A 198 21.36 -0.10 -4.62
CA ASP A 198 22.59 0.17 -3.89
C ASP A 198 23.49 -1.07 -3.83
N VAL A 199 22.92 -2.27 -3.74
CA VAL A 199 23.65 -3.53 -3.89
C VAL A 199 24.32 -3.59 -5.28
N TYR A 200 23.59 -3.30 -6.35
CA TYR A 200 24.13 -3.27 -7.71
C TYR A 200 25.27 -2.25 -7.83
N ARG A 201 25.04 -1.01 -7.39
CA ARG A 201 26.05 0.07 -7.42
C ARG A 201 27.28 -0.31 -6.60
N GLY A 202 27.08 -0.92 -5.42
CA GLY A 202 28.18 -1.38 -4.56
C GLY A 202 29.06 -2.39 -5.25
N ILE A 203 28.47 -3.40 -5.89
CA ILE A 203 29.21 -4.43 -6.65
C ILE A 203 29.99 -3.76 -7.78
N ILE A 204 29.39 -2.89 -8.57
CA ILE A 204 30.07 -2.18 -9.67
C ILE A 204 31.19 -1.31 -9.11
N SER A 205 30.98 -0.52 -8.05
CA SER A 205 32.01 0.32 -7.44
C SER A 205 33.23 -0.48 -6.96
N LEU A 206 32.99 -1.64 -6.38
CA LEU A 206 34.08 -2.55 -5.94
C LEU A 206 34.87 -3.11 -7.13
N LEU A 207 34.18 -3.48 -8.21
CA LEU A 207 34.83 -4.06 -9.41
C LEU A 207 35.66 -3.04 -10.19
N ILE A 208 35.19 -1.80 -10.31
CA ILE A 208 35.92 -0.73 -11.01
C ILE A 208 36.91 0.01 -10.09
N LYS A 209 37.04 -0.42 -8.82
CA LYS A 209 37.87 0.20 -7.78
C LYS A 209 37.57 1.67 -7.53
N ASP A 210 36.31 2.07 -7.66
CA ASP A 210 35.83 3.39 -7.27
C ASP A 210 35.72 3.48 -5.76
N ARG A 211 36.79 3.98 -5.10
CA ARG A 211 36.81 4.13 -3.64
C ARG A 211 35.80 5.12 -3.13
N ALA A 212 35.53 6.23 -3.84
CA ALA A 212 34.59 7.25 -3.41
C ALA A 212 33.14 6.75 -3.44
N GLY A 213 32.79 5.94 -4.44
CA GLY A 213 31.48 5.28 -4.51
C GLY A 213 31.29 4.22 -3.43
N SER A 214 32.35 3.42 -3.16
CA SER A 214 32.33 2.37 -2.13
C SER A 214 32.18 2.94 -0.71
N GLU A 215 32.87 4.04 -0.39
CA GLU A 215 32.81 4.71 0.92
C GLU A 215 31.40 5.28 1.18
N LYS A 216 30.80 5.93 0.18
CA LYS A 216 29.42 6.45 0.31
C LYS A 216 28.39 5.37 0.59
N ILE A 217 28.54 4.21 -0.04
CA ILE A 217 27.65 3.07 0.16
C ILE A 217 27.85 2.49 1.56
N ALA A 218 29.11 2.31 2.02
CA ALA A 218 29.42 1.84 3.35
C ALA A 218 28.83 2.77 4.45
N GLU A 219 28.95 4.09 4.27
CA GLU A 219 28.32 5.06 5.18
C GLU A 219 26.80 4.96 5.24
N GLN A 220 26.14 4.65 4.11
CA GLN A 220 24.68 4.44 4.09
C GLN A 220 24.25 3.19 4.89
N PHE A 221 25.03 2.11 4.80
CA PHE A 221 24.77 0.89 5.59
C PHE A 221 25.04 1.10 7.08
N ASP A 222 26.15 1.76 7.45
CA ASP A 222 26.47 2.09 8.86
C ASP A 222 25.42 3.00 9.51
N LEU A 223 24.88 3.97 8.77
CA LEU A 223 23.81 4.85 9.27
C LEU A 223 22.48 4.11 9.49
N SER A 224 22.21 3.01 8.76
CA SER A 224 21.03 2.20 8.95
C SER A 224 21.10 1.36 10.23
N GLU A 225 22.26 0.85 10.60
CA GLU A 225 22.47 0.09 11.84
C GLU A 225 22.38 0.99 13.09
N SER A 226 22.85 2.21 13.03
CA SER A 226 22.80 3.15 14.17
C SER A 226 21.38 3.59 14.53
N LYS A 227 20.44 3.60 13.57
CA LYS A 227 19.03 3.94 13.80
C LYS A 227 18.22 2.80 14.41
N SER A 228 18.64 1.56 14.22
CA SER A 228 17.95 0.38 14.79
C SER A 228 18.34 0.08 16.25
N ALA A 229 19.45 0.62 16.73
CA ALA A 229 19.97 0.36 18.09
C ALA A 229 19.37 1.24 19.19
N ASP A 230 18.64 2.32 18.86
CA ASP A 230 18.13 3.30 19.85
C ASP A 230 16.69 3.05 20.33
N HIS A 231 16.15 1.86 20.11
CA HIS A 231 14.84 1.44 20.65
C HIS A 231 14.97 0.24 21.60
N ARG A 232 15.72 0.41 22.72
CA ARG A 232 15.54 -0.44 23.88
C ARG A 232 14.72 0.31 24.92
N PRO A 233 13.55 -0.18 25.32
CA PRO A 233 12.83 0.39 26.45
C PRO A 233 13.58 0.10 27.75
N VAL A 234 13.74 1.13 28.56
CA VAL A 234 14.14 1.07 29.98
C VAL A 234 12.93 0.66 30.81
#